data_f126ae53abef8ef22e5315647b7bd9d2
#
_entry.id   f126ae53abef8ef22e5315647b7bd9d2
#
_cell.length_a   1.000
_cell.length_b   1.000
_cell.length_c   1.000
_cell.angle_alpha   90.00
_cell.angle_beta   90.00
_cell.angle_gamma   90.00
#
_symmetry.space_group_name_H-M   'P 1'
#
loop_
_entity.id
_entity.type
_entity.pdbx_description
1 polymer ?
#
loop_
_entity_poly.entity_id
_entity_poly.type
_entity_poly.pdbx_seq_one_letter_code
_entity_poly.pdbx_strand_id
1 'polypeptide(L)'
;MKKWLLFGLVLYSGQLLAFPRANPVPGGIAIIPVADATTTVTAPVVQYEGKRVTVAQQDGAWLALVGIPLDAQAGEHHLQAAGSLIPFEVQPKQYRTQRIRINDNNKVEPDDESSQRIVQELAVQKGIKSRYSPQAATLDFIRPAPGADTGRFGMRRIFNGQQRNPHSGMDIAAATGTPVKATAAGRVLHTGDFFFSGNVVYVDHGSGVISMYAHLSQIAVKPGDNLQQG
;
A
#
# COMPACT_ATOMS: atom_id res chain seq x y z
N MET A 1 -22.28 -60.18 1.01
CA MET A 1 -21.35 -59.24 0.37
C MET A 1 -21.66 -57.84 0.92
N LYS A 2 -20.84 -57.29 1.85
CA LYS A 2 -21.02 -55.98 2.45
C LYS A 2 -20.29 -54.97 1.58
N LYS A 3 -21.02 -54.02 0.95
CA LYS A 3 -20.47 -52.88 0.22
C LYS A 3 -20.09 -51.79 1.23
N TRP A 4 -18.81 -51.48 1.34
CA TRP A 4 -18.29 -50.33 2.07
C TRP A 4 -18.36 -49.11 1.15
N LEU A 5 -19.19 -48.13 1.52
CA LEU A 5 -19.17 -46.79 0.90
C LEU A 5 -18.06 -45.97 1.58
N LEU A 6 -16.98 -45.69 0.84
CA LEU A 6 -15.97 -44.73 1.24
C LEU A 6 -16.53 -43.31 1.02
N PHE A 7 -16.87 -42.64 2.10
CA PHE A 7 -17.10 -41.18 2.07
C PHE A 7 -15.75 -40.47 2.00
N GLY A 8 -15.43 -39.95 0.84
CA GLY A 8 -14.27 -39.09 0.67
C GLY A 8 -14.51 -37.74 1.36
N LEU A 9 -13.79 -37.48 2.45
CA LEU A 9 -13.74 -36.19 3.13
C LEU A 9 -12.94 -35.22 2.23
N VAL A 10 -13.61 -34.34 1.50
CA VAL A 10 -12.96 -33.24 0.77
C VAL A 10 -12.57 -32.19 1.80
N LEU A 11 -11.31 -32.21 2.23
CA LEU A 11 -10.73 -31.15 3.01
C LEU A 11 -10.61 -29.92 2.12
N TYR A 12 -11.53 -28.98 2.24
CA TYR A 12 -11.35 -27.62 1.74
C TYR A 12 -10.23 -26.97 2.56
N SER A 13 -9.02 -26.98 2.04
CA SER A 13 -7.95 -26.13 2.55
C SER A 13 -8.28 -24.69 2.18
N GLY A 14 -9.05 -24.01 3.02
CA GLY A 14 -9.20 -22.57 2.95
C GLY A 14 -7.81 -21.96 3.11
N GLN A 15 -7.28 -21.34 2.07
CA GLN A 15 -6.10 -20.50 2.22
C GLN A 15 -6.49 -19.38 3.18
N LEU A 16 -5.91 -19.40 4.38
CA LEU A 16 -5.94 -18.27 5.31
C LEU A 16 -5.21 -17.13 4.59
N LEU A 17 -5.96 -16.24 3.99
CA LEU A 17 -5.39 -14.98 3.47
C LEU A 17 -4.76 -14.27 4.66
N ALA A 18 -3.48 -13.94 4.57
CA ALA A 18 -2.84 -13.12 5.57
C ALA A 18 -3.47 -11.72 5.52
N PHE A 19 -4.31 -11.41 6.50
CA PHE A 19 -4.92 -10.08 6.63
C PHE A 19 -3.93 -9.12 7.29
N PRO A 20 -3.89 -7.86 6.86
CA PRO A 20 -3.07 -6.85 7.53
C PRO A 20 -3.54 -6.65 8.97
N ARG A 21 -2.63 -6.29 9.86
CA ARG A 21 -3.00 -5.95 11.24
C ARG A 21 -3.67 -4.57 11.26
N ALA A 22 -4.86 -4.49 11.85
CA ALA A 22 -5.53 -3.21 12.07
C ALA A 22 -4.70 -2.29 12.98
N ASN A 23 -4.56 -1.04 12.58
CA ASN A 23 -3.92 0.02 13.33
C ASN A 23 -4.51 1.36 12.86
N PRO A 24 -5.71 1.75 13.34
CA PRO A 24 -6.45 2.90 12.85
C PRO A 24 -5.87 4.22 13.39
N VAL A 25 -4.75 4.62 12.86
CA VAL A 25 -4.03 5.86 13.14
C VAL A 25 -3.69 6.57 11.84
N PRO A 26 -3.37 7.88 11.82
CA PRO A 26 -2.84 8.53 10.61
C PRO A 26 -1.67 7.72 10.02
N GLY A 27 -1.77 7.35 8.74
CA GLY A 27 -0.81 6.48 8.06
C GLY A 27 -0.95 4.98 8.36
N GLY A 28 -1.96 4.57 9.10
CA GLY A 28 -2.26 3.17 9.40
C GLY A 28 -3.36 2.59 8.52
N ILE A 29 -3.93 1.47 8.98
CA ILE A 29 -5.01 0.75 8.29
C ILE A 29 -6.15 0.51 9.29
N ALA A 30 -7.37 0.93 8.94
CA ALA A 30 -8.59 0.47 9.61
C ALA A 30 -9.16 -0.74 8.87
N ILE A 31 -9.73 -1.69 9.62
CA ILE A 31 -10.43 -2.87 9.08
C ILE A 31 -11.84 -2.82 9.64
N ILE A 32 -12.82 -2.58 8.78
CA ILE A 32 -14.19 -2.25 9.17
C ILE A 32 -15.16 -3.25 8.53
N PRO A 33 -15.98 -3.97 9.31
CA PRO A 33 -17.06 -4.79 8.77
C PRO A 33 -18.09 -3.92 8.03
N VAL A 34 -18.44 -4.30 6.80
CA VAL A 34 -19.34 -3.50 5.95
C VAL A 34 -20.55 -4.29 5.45
N ALA A 35 -20.50 -5.61 5.47
CA ALA A 35 -21.64 -6.47 5.15
C ALA A 35 -21.41 -7.90 5.64
N ASP A 36 -22.52 -8.64 5.79
CA ASP A 36 -22.49 -10.09 6.03
C ASP A 36 -22.30 -10.80 4.68
N ALA A 37 -21.24 -11.58 4.55
CA ALA A 37 -20.88 -12.28 3.30
C ALA A 37 -21.73 -13.57 3.10
N THR A 38 -22.48 -14.01 4.11
CA THR A 38 -23.42 -15.12 3.96
C THR A 38 -24.71 -14.69 3.26
N THR A 39 -25.08 -13.41 3.36
CA THR A 39 -26.26 -12.83 2.73
C THR A 39 -25.93 -11.95 1.51
N THR A 40 -24.72 -11.39 1.46
CA THR A 40 -24.24 -10.54 0.37
C THR A 40 -23.18 -11.27 -0.44
N VAL A 41 -23.57 -11.80 -1.62
CA VAL A 41 -22.70 -12.66 -2.45
C VAL A 41 -21.56 -11.88 -3.10
N THR A 42 -21.78 -10.60 -3.44
CA THR A 42 -20.77 -9.75 -4.12
C THR A 42 -20.20 -8.72 -3.16
N ALA A 43 -18.88 -8.47 -3.29
CA ALA A 43 -18.22 -7.46 -2.49
C ALA A 43 -18.90 -6.08 -2.66
N PRO A 44 -19.33 -5.42 -1.57
CA PRO A 44 -19.92 -4.11 -1.64
C PRO A 44 -18.91 -3.06 -2.13
N VAL A 45 -19.43 -2.02 -2.81
CA VAL A 45 -18.62 -0.85 -3.14
C VAL A 45 -18.54 0.05 -1.92
N VAL A 46 -17.32 0.24 -1.41
CA VAL A 46 -17.04 1.08 -0.24
C VAL A 46 -16.11 2.21 -0.63
N GLN A 47 -16.38 3.40 -0.10
CA GLN A 47 -15.55 4.58 -0.33
C GLN A 47 -15.12 5.21 1.01
N TYR A 48 -13.92 5.76 1.01
CA TYR A 48 -13.39 6.62 2.04
C TYR A 48 -12.84 7.90 1.38
N GLU A 49 -13.29 9.06 1.81
CA GLU A 49 -12.92 10.35 1.21
C GLU A 49 -13.09 10.38 -0.33
N GLY A 50 -14.21 9.80 -0.81
CA GLY A 50 -14.54 9.75 -2.24
C GLY A 50 -13.72 8.77 -3.08
N LYS A 51 -12.83 7.98 -2.46
CA LYS A 51 -12.01 6.96 -3.13
C LYS A 51 -12.49 5.57 -2.76
N ARG A 52 -12.54 4.66 -3.74
CA ARG A 52 -12.80 3.24 -3.46
C ARG A 52 -11.71 2.66 -2.58
N VAL A 53 -12.11 1.87 -1.59
CA VAL A 53 -11.21 1.12 -0.73
C VAL A 53 -11.27 -0.37 -1.05
N THR A 54 -10.20 -1.09 -0.70
CA THR A 54 -10.14 -2.55 -0.81
C THR A 54 -11.21 -3.18 0.07
N VAL A 55 -11.98 -4.12 -0.48
CA VAL A 55 -12.93 -4.94 0.28
C VAL A 55 -12.56 -6.40 0.07
N ALA A 56 -12.42 -7.14 1.16
CA ALA A 56 -12.08 -8.56 1.15
C ALA A 56 -12.96 -9.33 2.13
N GLN A 57 -13.15 -10.62 1.87
CA GLN A 57 -13.94 -11.50 2.71
C GLN A 57 -13.05 -12.21 3.74
N GLN A 58 -13.48 -12.18 5.01
CA GLN A 58 -12.90 -12.98 6.08
C GLN A 58 -13.98 -13.38 7.09
N ASP A 59 -13.95 -14.62 7.56
CA ASP A 59 -14.80 -15.16 8.62
C ASP A 59 -16.31 -14.84 8.43
N GLY A 60 -16.81 -14.96 7.20
CA GLY A 60 -18.21 -14.73 6.86
C GLY A 60 -18.62 -13.25 6.75
N ALA A 61 -17.67 -12.32 6.83
CA ALA A 61 -17.92 -10.88 6.68
C ALA A 61 -17.16 -10.27 5.51
N TRP A 62 -17.76 -9.25 4.90
CA TRP A 62 -17.05 -8.32 4.03
C TRP A 62 -16.40 -7.23 4.86
N LEU A 63 -15.08 -7.12 4.77
CA LEU A 63 -14.26 -6.16 5.50
C LEU A 63 -13.69 -5.12 4.54
N ALA A 64 -13.89 -3.84 4.84
CA ALA A 64 -13.20 -2.74 4.18
C ALA A 64 -11.83 -2.54 4.81
N LEU A 65 -10.78 -2.57 4.00
CA LEU A 65 -9.40 -2.27 4.38
C LEU A 65 -9.11 -0.83 3.98
N VAL A 66 -9.07 0.06 4.96
CA VAL A 66 -8.97 1.51 4.76
C VAL A 66 -7.57 1.99 5.06
N GLY A 67 -6.82 2.34 4.02
CA GLY A 67 -5.56 3.08 4.22
C GLY A 67 -5.86 4.51 4.68
N ILE A 68 -5.44 4.86 5.88
CA ILE A 68 -5.64 6.18 6.47
C ILE A 68 -4.47 7.09 6.04
N PRO A 69 -4.71 8.25 5.42
CA PRO A 69 -3.64 9.19 5.06
C PRO A 69 -2.80 9.61 6.26
N LEU A 70 -1.52 9.95 6.02
CA LEU A 70 -0.61 10.42 7.09
C LEU A 70 -1.01 11.78 7.67
N ASP A 71 -1.74 12.57 6.91
CA ASP A 71 -2.25 13.90 7.28
C ASP A 71 -3.69 13.85 7.80
N ALA A 72 -4.29 12.66 7.91
CA ALA A 72 -5.61 12.51 8.51
C ALA A 72 -5.62 13.00 9.96
N GLN A 73 -6.71 13.66 10.35
CA GLN A 73 -6.90 14.09 11.73
C GLN A 73 -7.34 12.89 12.58
N ALA A 74 -7.00 12.90 13.88
CA ALA A 74 -7.58 11.95 14.82
C ALA A 74 -9.04 12.32 15.09
N GLY A 75 -9.87 11.30 15.36
CA GLY A 75 -11.30 11.45 15.62
C GLY A 75 -12.17 10.56 14.76
N GLU A 76 -13.46 10.86 14.73
CA GLU A 76 -14.43 10.08 13.97
C GLU A 76 -14.33 10.34 12.47
N HIS A 77 -14.25 9.26 11.70
CA HIS A 77 -14.26 9.22 10.24
C HIS A 77 -15.41 8.34 9.77
N HIS A 78 -15.76 8.43 8.47
CA HIS A 78 -16.88 7.68 7.92
C HIS A 78 -16.50 6.98 6.62
N LEU A 79 -16.95 5.74 6.46
CA LEU A 79 -17.04 5.06 5.18
C LEU A 79 -18.41 5.28 4.55
N GLN A 80 -18.44 5.36 3.24
CA GLN A 80 -19.68 5.31 2.48
C GLN A 80 -19.84 3.92 1.85
N ALA A 81 -20.90 3.20 2.22
CA ALA A 81 -21.23 1.88 1.70
C ALA A 81 -22.73 1.78 1.45
N ALA A 82 -23.15 1.42 0.24
CA ALA A 82 -24.56 1.22 -0.14
C ALA A 82 -25.52 2.37 0.30
N GLY A 83 -25.04 3.61 0.24
CA GLY A 83 -25.81 4.79 0.64
C GLY A 83 -25.82 5.09 2.14
N SER A 84 -25.17 4.28 2.96
CA SER A 84 -25.03 4.47 4.41
C SER A 84 -23.64 4.97 4.78
N LEU A 85 -23.56 5.71 5.88
CA LEU A 85 -22.31 6.11 6.51
C LEU A 85 -21.99 5.13 7.64
N ILE A 86 -20.78 4.55 7.64
CA ILE A 86 -20.30 3.66 8.68
C ILE A 86 -19.17 4.40 9.42
N PRO A 87 -19.37 4.77 10.70
CA PRO A 87 -18.37 5.49 11.47
C PRO A 87 -17.22 4.56 11.90
N PHE A 88 -16.02 5.11 12.00
CA PHE A 88 -14.87 4.49 12.65
C PHE A 88 -13.96 5.55 13.26
N GLU A 89 -13.20 5.16 14.27
CA GLU A 89 -12.32 6.07 15.02
C GLU A 89 -10.89 5.99 14.52
N VAL A 90 -10.28 7.15 14.26
CA VAL A 90 -8.85 7.30 13.98
C VAL A 90 -8.16 7.78 15.24
N GLN A 91 -7.32 6.93 15.83
CA GLN A 91 -6.58 7.24 17.04
C GLN A 91 -5.42 8.20 16.79
N PRO A 92 -5.09 9.09 17.73
CA PRO A 92 -3.95 10.00 17.59
C PRO A 92 -2.64 9.23 17.56
N LYS A 93 -1.69 9.65 16.71
CA LYS A 93 -0.34 9.10 16.66
C LYS A 93 0.70 10.17 16.45
N GLN A 94 1.74 10.13 17.27
CA GLN A 94 2.91 10.97 17.10
C GLN A 94 4.03 10.18 16.44
N TYR A 95 4.56 10.70 15.34
CA TYR A 95 5.71 10.14 14.64
C TYR A 95 6.99 10.85 15.07
N ARG A 96 8.09 10.11 15.16
CA ARG A 96 9.41 10.64 15.46
C ARG A 96 9.86 11.64 14.40
N THR A 97 10.63 12.63 14.80
CA THR A 97 11.24 13.62 13.91
C THR A 97 12.69 13.21 13.62
N GLN A 98 13.04 13.16 12.35
CA GLN A 98 14.41 12.98 11.87
C GLN A 98 14.91 14.29 11.28
N ARG A 99 16.08 14.74 11.75
CA ARG A 99 16.78 15.90 11.20
C ARG A 99 17.97 15.39 10.39
N ILE A 100 18.01 15.76 9.11
CA ILE A 100 19.04 15.31 8.19
C ILE A 100 19.71 16.55 7.58
N ARG A 101 21.03 16.53 7.53
CA ARG A 101 21.79 17.50 6.73
C ARG A 101 22.02 16.91 5.34
N ILE A 102 21.55 17.62 4.33
CA ILE A 102 21.69 17.25 2.92
C ILE A 102 22.68 18.20 2.27
N ASN A 103 23.71 17.65 1.65
CA ASN A 103 24.76 18.43 0.99
C ASN A 103 24.33 18.89 -0.43
N ASP A 104 23.44 18.15 -1.08
CA ASP A 104 22.87 18.51 -2.37
C ASP A 104 21.74 19.54 -2.18
N ASN A 105 22.06 20.80 -2.39
CA ASN A 105 21.09 21.88 -2.21
C ASN A 105 19.88 21.74 -3.15
N ASN A 106 20.04 21.19 -4.35
CA ASN A 106 18.92 20.98 -5.28
C ASN A 106 17.89 19.98 -4.76
N LYS A 107 18.29 19.05 -3.88
CA LYS A 107 17.34 18.16 -3.15
C LYS A 107 16.59 18.87 -2.03
N VAL A 108 17.03 20.05 -1.60
CA VAL A 108 16.39 20.86 -0.55
C VAL A 108 15.62 22.02 -1.18
N GLU A 109 16.25 22.76 -2.09
CA GLU A 109 15.68 23.90 -2.81
C GLU A 109 15.87 23.65 -4.32
N PRO A 110 14.95 22.89 -4.96
CA PRO A 110 15.05 22.56 -6.37
C PRO A 110 15.02 23.82 -7.24
N ASP A 111 15.87 23.86 -8.27
CA ASP A 111 15.81 24.85 -9.31
C ASP A 111 14.53 24.74 -10.15
N ASP A 112 14.32 25.68 -11.08
CA ASP A 112 13.08 25.73 -11.88
C ASP A 112 12.88 24.48 -12.73
N GLU A 113 13.93 23.93 -13.33
CA GLU A 113 13.86 22.70 -14.14
C GLU A 113 13.49 21.48 -13.28
N SER A 114 14.18 21.31 -12.16
CA SER A 114 13.89 20.26 -11.18
C SER A 114 12.47 20.40 -10.61
N SER A 115 12.02 21.63 -10.34
CA SER A 115 10.69 21.92 -9.85
C SER A 115 9.61 21.52 -10.85
N GLN A 116 9.79 21.81 -12.13
CA GLN A 116 8.87 21.39 -13.19
C GLN A 116 8.83 19.87 -13.33
N ARG A 117 9.99 19.21 -13.30
CA ARG A 117 10.08 17.73 -13.29
C ARG A 117 9.32 17.13 -12.10
N ILE A 118 9.53 17.66 -10.89
CA ILE A 118 8.85 17.21 -9.67
C ILE A 118 7.33 17.30 -9.80
N VAL A 119 6.81 18.42 -10.33
CA VAL A 119 5.36 18.61 -10.54
C VAL A 119 4.79 17.54 -11.49
N GLN A 120 5.48 17.25 -12.59
CA GLN A 120 5.07 16.21 -13.54
C GLN A 120 5.08 14.83 -12.89
N GLU A 121 6.15 14.50 -12.16
CA GLU A 121 6.28 13.22 -11.44
C GLU A 121 5.20 13.04 -10.37
N LEU A 122 4.86 14.09 -9.64
CA LEU A 122 3.76 14.07 -8.65
C LEU A 122 2.41 13.81 -9.32
N ALA A 123 2.16 14.37 -10.51
CA ALA A 123 0.94 14.10 -11.27
C ALA A 123 0.87 12.64 -11.71
N VAL A 124 1.98 12.05 -12.19
CA VAL A 124 2.08 10.62 -12.52
C VAL A 124 1.81 9.75 -11.29
N GLN A 125 2.46 10.05 -10.16
CA GLN A 125 2.26 9.32 -8.91
C GLN A 125 0.81 9.37 -8.42
N LYS A 126 0.17 10.55 -8.50
CA LYS A 126 -1.24 10.73 -8.14
C LYS A 126 -2.14 9.86 -9.01
N GLY A 127 -1.89 9.84 -10.33
CA GLY A 127 -2.62 9.00 -11.28
C GLY A 127 -2.46 7.51 -10.97
N ILE A 128 -1.25 7.05 -10.65
CA ILE A 128 -0.99 5.65 -10.26
C ILE A 128 -1.73 5.30 -8.97
N LYS A 129 -1.56 6.10 -7.92
CA LYS A 129 -2.14 5.86 -6.58
C LYS A 129 -3.67 5.94 -6.55
N SER A 130 -4.31 6.55 -7.55
CA SER A 130 -5.77 6.60 -7.68
C SER A 130 -6.36 5.41 -8.44
N ARG A 131 -5.53 4.52 -8.98
CA ARG A 131 -6.00 3.34 -9.71
C ARG A 131 -6.68 2.34 -8.79
N TYR A 132 -7.74 1.76 -9.31
CA TYR A 132 -8.47 0.67 -8.69
C TYR A 132 -8.75 -0.39 -9.75
N SER A 133 -8.08 -1.53 -9.64
CA SER A 133 -8.32 -2.68 -10.52
C SER A 133 -9.40 -3.60 -9.92
N PRO A 134 -10.23 -4.25 -10.76
CA PRO A 134 -11.35 -5.06 -10.26
C PRO A 134 -10.93 -6.42 -9.67
N GLN A 135 -9.67 -6.83 -9.87
CA GLN A 135 -9.16 -8.10 -9.34
C GLN A 135 -9.15 -8.07 -7.82
N ALA A 136 -9.39 -9.21 -7.19
CA ALA A 136 -9.24 -9.36 -5.75
C ALA A 136 -7.81 -8.98 -5.32
N ALA A 137 -7.71 -8.27 -4.20
CA ALA A 137 -6.41 -7.86 -3.68
C ALA A 137 -5.59 -9.05 -3.19
N THR A 138 -4.31 -9.09 -3.56
CA THR A 138 -3.33 -9.94 -2.89
C THR A 138 -2.85 -9.20 -1.63
N LEU A 139 -3.11 -9.77 -0.45
CA LEU A 139 -2.82 -9.15 0.84
C LEU A 139 -1.70 -9.83 1.62
N ASP A 140 -1.18 -10.93 1.12
CA ASP A 140 -0.03 -11.64 1.69
C ASP A 140 1.26 -11.04 1.10
N PHE A 141 2.00 -10.30 1.93
CA PHE A 141 3.19 -9.59 1.50
C PHE A 141 4.44 -10.15 2.15
N ILE A 142 5.46 -10.42 1.34
CA ILE A 142 6.80 -10.75 1.81
C ILE A 142 7.70 -9.52 1.84
N ARG A 143 8.76 -9.58 2.62
CA ARG A 143 9.82 -8.56 2.61
C ARG A 143 10.55 -8.58 1.26
N PRO A 144 10.67 -7.42 0.57
CA PRO A 144 11.21 -7.38 -0.79
C PRO A 144 12.74 -7.51 -0.87
N ALA A 145 13.47 -7.20 0.19
CA ALA A 145 14.92 -7.27 0.23
C ALA A 145 15.44 -7.62 1.62
N PRO A 146 16.59 -8.29 1.73
CA PRO A 146 17.27 -8.44 3.01
C PRO A 146 17.86 -7.10 3.48
N GLY A 147 18.13 -6.96 4.78
CA GLY A 147 18.77 -5.78 5.35
C GLY A 147 18.02 -5.22 6.55
N ALA A 148 18.64 -4.28 7.25
CA ALA A 148 18.04 -3.61 8.41
C ALA A 148 17.07 -2.49 7.98
N ASP A 149 16.05 -2.23 8.80
CA ASP A 149 15.19 -1.06 8.64
C ASP A 149 15.93 0.20 9.09
N THR A 150 16.16 1.13 8.17
CA THR A 150 16.92 2.38 8.43
C THR A 150 16.04 3.63 8.40
N GLY A 151 14.93 3.60 7.67
CA GLY A 151 13.94 4.67 7.62
C GLY A 151 12.54 4.11 7.81
N ARG A 152 11.86 4.52 8.90
CA ARG A 152 10.52 4.04 9.22
C ARG A 152 9.45 4.92 8.60
N PHE A 153 8.35 4.32 8.19
CA PHE A 153 7.15 5.01 7.72
C PHE A 153 6.64 6.03 8.73
N GLY A 154 6.18 7.19 8.25
CA GLY A 154 5.60 8.26 9.05
C GLY A 154 6.60 9.21 9.72
N MET A 155 7.91 8.94 9.64
CA MET A 155 8.91 9.83 10.24
C MET A 155 8.80 11.24 9.67
N ARG A 156 8.65 12.24 10.55
CA ARG A 156 8.73 13.65 10.17
C ARG A 156 10.15 13.98 9.75
N ARG A 157 10.33 14.62 8.60
CA ARG A 157 11.65 14.95 8.04
C ARG A 157 11.89 16.45 8.08
N ILE A 158 13.06 16.84 8.60
CA ILE A 158 13.57 18.19 8.57
C ILE A 158 14.93 18.15 7.88
N PHE A 159 15.00 18.75 6.67
CA PHE A 159 16.23 18.83 5.88
C PHE A 159 16.79 20.25 5.96
N ASN A 160 18.04 20.39 6.42
CA ASN A 160 18.71 21.69 6.55
C ASN A 160 17.84 22.75 7.28
N GLY A 161 17.09 22.31 8.32
CA GLY A 161 16.17 23.19 9.07
C GLY A 161 14.78 23.35 8.46
N GLN A 162 14.53 22.91 7.25
CA GLN A 162 13.25 23.02 6.54
C GLN A 162 12.39 21.75 6.73
N GLN A 163 11.13 21.95 7.07
CA GLN A 163 10.17 20.83 7.18
C GLN A 163 9.86 20.26 5.80
N ARG A 164 9.84 18.95 5.69
CA ARG A 164 9.52 18.18 4.49
C ARG A 164 8.35 17.23 4.74
N ASN A 165 7.80 16.71 3.64
CA ASN A 165 6.78 15.67 3.75
C ASN A 165 7.28 14.50 4.58
N PRO A 166 6.42 13.89 5.43
CA PRO A 166 6.78 12.72 6.17
C PRO A 166 7.24 11.57 5.26
N HIS A 167 8.07 10.69 5.79
CA HIS A 167 8.50 9.50 5.07
C HIS A 167 7.30 8.57 4.81
N SER A 168 6.95 8.37 3.55
CA SER A 168 5.79 7.58 3.12
C SER A 168 6.12 6.12 2.77
N GLY A 169 7.31 5.65 3.15
CA GLY A 169 7.78 4.30 2.90
C GLY A 169 8.58 3.72 4.07
N MET A 170 9.17 2.58 3.85
CA MET A 170 10.12 1.93 4.74
C MET A 170 11.43 1.77 3.99
N ASP A 171 12.54 2.24 4.57
CA ASP A 171 13.86 2.09 3.97
C ASP A 171 14.53 0.80 4.51
N ILE A 172 14.98 -0.04 3.60
CA ILE A 172 15.72 -1.27 3.89
C ILE A 172 17.17 -1.07 3.40
N ALA A 173 18.11 -1.11 4.32
CA ALA A 173 19.54 -0.99 3.98
C ALA A 173 19.99 -2.26 3.27
N ALA A 174 20.37 -2.13 2.00
CA ALA A 174 20.90 -3.20 1.18
C ALA A 174 22.05 -2.66 0.31
N ALA A 175 23.04 -3.48 0.00
CA ALA A 175 24.10 -3.10 -0.91
C ALA A 175 23.55 -2.89 -2.33
N THR A 176 24.17 -1.97 -3.08
CA THR A 176 23.84 -1.79 -4.51
C THR A 176 23.97 -3.12 -5.26
N GLY A 177 22.97 -3.44 -6.08
CA GLY A 177 22.89 -4.71 -6.81
C GLY A 177 22.21 -5.85 -6.04
N THR A 178 21.83 -5.65 -4.78
CA THR A 178 21.00 -6.64 -4.06
C THR A 178 19.67 -6.83 -4.81
N PRO A 179 19.27 -8.08 -5.14
CA PRO A 179 17.99 -8.33 -5.79
C PRO A 179 16.79 -7.87 -4.93
N VAL A 180 15.88 -7.16 -5.56
CA VAL A 180 14.62 -6.72 -4.96
C VAL A 180 13.51 -7.57 -5.54
N LYS A 181 12.78 -8.27 -4.66
CA LYS A 181 11.70 -9.18 -5.00
C LYS A 181 10.35 -8.48 -5.01
N ALA A 182 9.43 -8.97 -5.84
CA ALA A 182 8.04 -8.53 -5.74
C ALA A 182 7.45 -8.97 -4.40
N THR A 183 6.94 -8.00 -3.63
CA THR A 183 6.40 -8.25 -2.27
C THR A 183 5.15 -9.12 -2.30
N ALA A 184 4.41 -9.10 -3.41
CA ALA A 184 3.26 -9.95 -3.71
C ALA A 184 3.12 -10.10 -5.23
N ALA A 185 2.32 -11.06 -5.68
CA ALA A 185 1.95 -11.17 -7.09
C ALA A 185 1.20 -9.91 -7.54
N GLY A 186 1.41 -9.49 -8.79
CA GLY A 186 0.76 -8.30 -9.33
C GLY A 186 1.21 -7.94 -10.73
N ARG A 187 0.72 -6.81 -11.22
CA ARG A 187 1.05 -6.29 -12.54
C ARG A 187 1.81 -4.97 -12.45
N VAL A 188 2.92 -4.84 -13.17
CA VAL A 188 3.68 -3.60 -13.24
C VAL A 188 2.84 -2.50 -13.89
N LEU A 189 2.60 -1.42 -13.16
CA LEU A 189 1.86 -0.24 -13.64
C LEU A 189 2.76 0.78 -14.31
N HIS A 190 3.92 1.01 -13.71
CA HIS A 190 4.82 2.08 -14.14
C HIS A 190 6.25 1.78 -13.72
N THR A 191 7.19 2.21 -14.54
CA THR A 191 8.62 2.26 -14.23
C THR A 191 9.18 3.61 -14.67
N GLY A 192 10.15 4.16 -13.96
CA GLY A 192 10.75 5.44 -14.32
C GLY A 192 11.88 5.84 -13.38
N ASP A 193 12.54 6.95 -13.72
CA ASP A 193 13.50 7.63 -12.86
C ASP A 193 12.89 8.95 -12.36
N PHE A 194 12.68 9.05 -11.04
CA PHE A 194 12.06 10.19 -10.38
C PHE A 194 13.09 10.99 -9.59
N PHE A 195 12.96 12.29 -9.59
CA PHE A 195 13.90 13.22 -8.99
C PHE A 195 14.27 12.88 -7.54
N PHE A 196 13.28 12.58 -6.69
CA PHE A 196 13.53 12.21 -5.30
C PHE A 196 13.70 10.72 -5.08
N SER A 197 13.07 9.89 -5.89
CA SER A 197 12.97 8.44 -5.63
C SER A 197 13.89 7.60 -6.51
N GLY A 198 14.62 8.24 -7.46
CA GLY A 198 15.46 7.54 -8.43
C GLY A 198 14.65 6.53 -9.24
N ASN A 199 15.26 5.44 -9.64
CA ASN A 199 14.56 4.38 -10.36
C ASN A 199 13.46 3.76 -9.51
N VAL A 200 12.23 3.75 -10.04
CA VAL A 200 11.02 3.27 -9.37
C VAL A 200 10.27 2.23 -10.18
N VAL A 201 9.62 1.33 -9.47
CA VAL A 201 8.65 0.37 -10.03
C VAL A 201 7.37 0.44 -9.19
N TYR A 202 6.21 0.57 -9.85
CA TYR A 202 4.89 0.48 -9.21
C TYR A 202 4.21 -0.81 -9.66
N VAL A 203 3.65 -1.56 -8.70
CA VAL A 203 2.96 -2.85 -8.95
C VAL A 203 1.56 -2.80 -8.35
N ASP A 204 0.57 -3.15 -9.18
CA ASP A 204 -0.84 -3.30 -8.79
C ASP A 204 -1.07 -4.74 -8.31
N HIS A 205 -1.58 -4.88 -7.10
CA HIS A 205 -1.90 -6.15 -6.47
C HIS A 205 -3.40 -6.45 -6.42
N GLY A 206 -4.20 -5.62 -7.08
CA GLY A 206 -5.67 -5.72 -7.10
C GLY A 206 -6.37 -4.78 -6.13
N SER A 207 -7.61 -4.43 -6.44
CA SER A 207 -8.53 -3.65 -5.58
C SER A 207 -7.95 -2.37 -4.97
N GLY A 208 -7.04 -1.68 -5.68
CA GLY A 208 -6.41 -0.45 -5.21
C GLY A 208 -5.19 -0.64 -4.31
N VAL A 209 -4.73 -1.87 -4.11
CA VAL A 209 -3.48 -2.16 -3.39
C VAL A 209 -2.30 -2.04 -4.35
N ILE A 210 -1.41 -1.09 -4.09
CA ILE A 210 -0.28 -0.77 -4.96
C ILE A 210 0.99 -0.71 -4.11
N SER A 211 2.04 -1.44 -4.53
CA SER A 211 3.38 -1.29 -3.96
C SER A 211 4.26 -0.40 -4.84
N MET A 212 5.23 0.26 -4.19
CA MET A 212 6.26 1.05 -4.85
C MET A 212 7.63 0.59 -4.35
N TYR A 213 8.53 0.36 -5.29
CA TYR A 213 9.94 0.11 -5.05
C TYR A 213 10.71 1.32 -5.57
N ALA A 214 11.63 1.85 -4.78
CA ALA A 214 12.37 3.07 -5.10
C ALA A 214 13.86 2.90 -4.86
N HIS A 215 14.66 3.85 -5.34
CA HIS A 215 16.12 3.88 -5.21
C HIS A 215 16.80 2.64 -5.81
N LEU A 216 16.19 2.06 -6.85
CA LEU A 216 16.74 0.88 -7.53
C LEU A 216 17.97 1.28 -8.35
N SER A 217 19.02 0.46 -8.32
CA SER A 217 20.16 0.65 -9.20
C SER A 217 19.86 0.30 -10.65
N GLN A 218 18.94 -0.66 -10.87
CA GLN A 218 18.49 -1.11 -12.17
C GLN A 218 17.04 -1.58 -12.11
N ILE A 219 16.28 -1.38 -13.20
CA ILE A 219 14.93 -1.88 -13.37
C ILE A 219 14.99 -3.04 -14.36
N ALA A 220 14.53 -4.23 -13.95
CA ALA A 220 14.53 -5.46 -14.75
C ALA A 220 13.15 -5.79 -15.35
N VAL A 221 12.14 -4.95 -15.13
CA VAL A 221 10.75 -5.18 -15.55
C VAL A 221 10.22 -3.96 -16.31
N LYS A 222 9.12 -4.12 -17.03
CA LYS A 222 8.46 -3.04 -17.78
C LYS A 222 6.95 -2.98 -17.48
N PRO A 223 6.29 -1.83 -17.73
CA PRO A 223 4.85 -1.71 -17.58
C PRO A 223 4.12 -2.81 -18.36
N GLY A 224 3.15 -3.45 -17.69
CA GLY A 224 2.37 -4.55 -18.23
C GLY A 224 2.86 -5.95 -17.84
N ASP A 225 4.08 -6.10 -17.35
CA ASP A 225 4.60 -7.40 -16.90
C ASP A 225 3.79 -7.91 -15.69
N ASN A 226 3.50 -9.21 -15.69
CA ASN A 226 2.91 -9.90 -14.55
C ASN A 226 4.03 -10.49 -13.68
N LEU A 227 3.99 -10.19 -12.39
CA LEU A 227 4.98 -10.64 -11.40
C LEU A 227 4.37 -11.70 -10.51
N GLN A 228 5.15 -12.70 -10.15
CA GLN A 228 4.89 -13.59 -9.03
C GLN A 228 5.50 -13.01 -7.76
N GLN A 229 5.04 -13.47 -6.60
CA GLN A 229 5.66 -13.13 -5.32
C GLN A 229 7.05 -13.76 -5.23
N GLY A 230 8.09 -13.00 -4.90
CA GLY A 230 9.44 -13.50 -4.67
C GLY A 230 10.41 -13.36 -5.89
#